data_3462455dbdfeec69b8a3893ec13055af
#
_entry.id   3462455dbdfeec69b8a3893ec13055af
#
_cell.length_a   1.000
_cell.length_b   1.000
_cell.length_c   1.000
_cell.angle_alpha   90.00
_cell.angle_beta   90.00
_cell.angle_gamma   90.00
#
_symmetry.space_group_name_H-M   'P 1'
#
loop_
_entity.id
_entity.type
_entity.pdbx_description
1 polymer ?
#
loop_
_entity_poly.entity_id
_entity_poly.type
_entity_poly.pdbx_seq_one_letter_code
_entity_poly.pdbx_strand_id
1 'polypeptide(L)' 'MSYHKYIEIKAEKRFGQPCIINTRITVFDILSCLASGMTFKEIIEDFPELNEEHIKAALLFAAEREHVLRIAS' A
#
# COMPACT_ATOMS: atom_id res chain seq x y z
N MET A 1 -3.69 14.00 -4.19
CA MET A 1 -3.45 12.73 -4.89
C MET A 1 -4.46 11.69 -4.45
N SER A 2 -4.99 10.93 -5.38
CA SER A 2 -5.91 9.83 -5.06
C SER A 2 -5.18 8.50 -5.19
N TYR A 3 -5.37 7.60 -4.22
CA TYR A 3 -4.77 6.26 -4.29
C TYR A 3 -5.63 5.28 -5.10
N HIS A 4 -6.85 5.66 -5.46
CA HIS A 4 -7.83 4.71 -6.02
C HIS A 4 -7.38 4.01 -7.28
N LYS A 5 -6.58 4.66 -8.11
CA LYS A 5 -6.11 4.02 -9.34
C LYS A 5 -4.91 3.10 -9.14
N TYR A 6 -4.35 3.08 -7.93
CA TYR A 6 -3.17 2.27 -7.63
C TYR A 6 -3.48 1.10 -6.70
N ILE A 7 -4.63 1.08 -6.06
CA ILE A 7 -4.96 0.08 -5.05
C ILE A 7 -6.26 -0.61 -5.40
N GLU A 8 -6.25 -1.93 -5.36
CA GLU A 8 -7.45 -2.74 -5.62
C GLU A 8 -7.68 -3.70 -4.46
N ILE A 9 -8.94 -4.04 -4.24
CA ILE A 9 -9.33 -5.02 -3.23
C ILE A 9 -10.19 -6.05 -3.93
N LYS A 10 -9.69 -7.30 -4.00
CA LYS A 10 -10.40 -8.41 -4.64
C LYS A 10 -10.46 -9.58 -3.69
N ALA A 11 -11.65 -10.15 -3.52
CA ALA A 11 -11.85 -11.25 -2.58
C ALA A 11 -10.92 -12.44 -2.84
N GLU A 12 -10.63 -12.71 -4.10
CA GLU A 12 -9.80 -13.84 -4.51
C GLU A 12 -8.31 -13.55 -4.50
N LYS A 13 -7.91 -12.32 -4.21
CA LYS A 13 -6.50 -11.94 -4.19
C LYS A 13 -6.08 -11.58 -2.77
N ARG A 14 -5.09 -12.33 -2.24
CA ARG A 14 -4.52 -12.10 -0.91
C ARG A 14 -5.61 -11.99 0.17
N PHE A 15 -6.65 -12.82 0.04
CA PHE A 15 -7.75 -12.89 1.04
C PHE A 15 -8.49 -11.56 1.21
N GLY A 16 -8.62 -10.80 0.13
CA GLY A 16 -9.33 -9.53 0.16
C GLY A 16 -8.55 -8.36 0.73
N GLN A 17 -7.24 -8.50 0.93
CA GLN A 17 -6.42 -7.40 1.39
C GLN A 17 -6.16 -6.39 0.28
N PRO A 18 -6.04 -5.10 0.61
CA PRO A 18 -5.70 -4.09 -0.40
C PRO A 18 -4.33 -4.37 -0.99
N CYS A 19 -4.26 -4.41 -2.31
CA CYS A 19 -3.03 -4.68 -3.05
C CYS A 19 -2.77 -3.56 -4.05
N ILE A 20 -1.50 -3.40 -4.40
CA ILE A 20 -1.14 -2.54 -5.52
C ILE A 20 -1.70 -3.18 -6.79
N ILE A 21 -2.31 -2.37 -7.64
CA ILE A 21 -2.99 -2.86 -8.85
C ILE A 21 -2.05 -3.72 -9.69
N ASN A 22 -2.59 -4.82 -10.20
CA ASN A 22 -1.86 -5.78 -11.06
C ASN A 22 -0.67 -6.46 -10.36
N THR A 23 -0.63 -6.45 -9.03
CA THR A 23 0.40 -7.17 -8.27
C THR A 23 -0.26 -7.95 -7.14
N ARG A 24 0.53 -8.77 -6.46
CA ARG A 24 0.09 -9.40 -5.21
C ARG A 24 0.73 -8.76 -3.99
N ILE A 25 1.30 -7.57 -4.16
CA ILE A 25 1.96 -6.83 -3.09
C ILE A 25 0.90 -6.04 -2.35
N THR A 26 0.71 -6.32 -1.06
CA THR A 26 -0.33 -5.64 -0.28
C THR A 26 0.18 -4.30 0.25
N VAL A 27 -0.76 -3.43 0.61
CA VAL A 27 -0.44 -2.21 1.33
C VAL A 27 0.32 -2.55 2.61
N PHE A 28 -0.11 -3.61 3.31
CA PHE A 28 0.56 -4.06 4.52
C PHE A 28 2.02 -4.42 4.26
N ASP A 29 2.31 -5.11 3.15
CA ASP A 29 3.69 -5.46 2.80
C ASP A 29 4.56 -4.22 2.68
N ILE A 30 4.05 -3.19 2.00
CA ILE A 30 4.79 -1.93 1.82
C ILE A 30 5.01 -1.23 3.16
N LEU A 31 3.96 -1.15 3.98
CA LEU A 31 4.06 -0.50 5.28
C LEU A 31 5.06 -1.22 6.18
N SER A 32 5.09 -2.55 6.12
CA SER A 32 6.04 -3.34 6.90
C SER A 32 7.48 -3.06 6.48
N CYS A 33 7.72 -2.93 5.18
CA CYS A 33 9.04 -2.57 4.68
C CYS A 33 9.49 -1.21 5.20
N LEU A 34 8.59 -0.21 5.14
CA LEU A 34 8.89 1.12 5.65
C LEU A 34 9.15 1.09 7.15
N ALA A 35 8.35 0.34 7.89
CA ALA A 35 8.51 0.22 9.34
C ALA A 35 9.84 -0.41 9.72
N SER A 36 10.37 -1.28 8.88
CA SER A 36 11.67 -1.92 9.11
C SER A 36 12.85 -1.01 8.77
N GLY A 37 12.59 0.19 8.24
CA GLY A 37 13.63 1.16 7.92
C GLY A 37 14.05 1.19 6.48
N MET A 38 13.36 0.48 5.59
CA MET A 38 13.69 0.51 4.16
C MET A 38 13.32 1.87 3.56
N THR A 39 14.18 2.36 2.65
CA THR A 39 13.87 3.55 1.88
C THR A 39 12.98 3.18 0.70
N PHE A 40 12.36 4.19 0.07
CA PHE A 40 11.60 3.96 -1.16
C PHE A 40 12.44 3.25 -2.21
N LYS A 41 13.69 3.69 -2.37
CA LYS A 41 14.59 3.10 -3.35
C LYS A 41 14.82 1.62 -3.09
N GLU A 42 15.04 1.27 -1.83
CA GLU A 42 15.28 -0.12 -1.45
C GLU A 42 14.05 -0.99 -1.71
N ILE A 43 12.87 -0.45 -1.42
CA ILE A 43 11.62 -1.18 -1.68
C ILE A 43 11.45 -1.43 -3.18
N ILE A 44 11.73 -0.43 -4.00
CA ILE A 44 11.62 -0.55 -5.46
C ILE A 44 12.64 -1.54 -6.00
N GLU A 45 13.82 -1.61 -5.41
CA GLU A 45 14.83 -2.59 -5.79
C GLU A 45 14.37 -4.02 -5.50
N ASP A 46 13.70 -4.22 -4.36
CA ASP A 46 13.19 -5.54 -3.98
C ASP A 46 11.93 -5.93 -4.75
N PHE A 47 11.10 -4.94 -5.10
CA PHE A 47 9.85 -5.15 -5.80
C PHE A 47 9.82 -4.28 -7.07
N PRO A 48 10.48 -4.76 -8.15
CA PRO A 48 10.62 -3.93 -9.37
C PRO A 48 9.32 -3.53 -10.04
N GLU A 49 8.21 -4.20 -9.75
CA GLU A 49 6.92 -3.81 -10.28
C GLU A 49 6.35 -2.54 -9.62
N LEU A 50 6.96 -2.09 -8.52
CA LEU A 50 6.51 -0.88 -7.83
C LEU A 50 7.29 0.34 -8.32
N ASN A 51 6.65 1.51 -8.16
CA ASN A 51 7.32 2.78 -8.32
C ASN A 51 6.99 3.68 -7.13
N GLU A 52 7.53 4.88 -7.11
CA GLU A 52 7.34 5.79 -5.98
C GLU A 52 5.88 6.13 -5.75
N GLU A 53 5.09 6.27 -6.81
CA GLU A 53 3.68 6.58 -6.70
C GLU A 53 2.90 5.47 -6.00
N HIS A 54 3.27 4.21 -6.23
CA HIS A 54 2.66 3.08 -5.55
C HIS A 54 2.89 3.15 -4.04
N ILE A 55 4.11 3.50 -3.63
CA ILE A 55 4.43 3.58 -2.20
C ILE A 55 3.66 4.74 -1.55
N LYS A 56 3.59 5.88 -2.23
CA LYS A 56 2.81 7.02 -1.74
C LYS A 56 1.33 6.66 -1.62
N ALA A 57 0.81 5.91 -2.59
CA ALA A 57 -0.59 5.47 -2.55
C ALA A 57 -0.86 4.59 -1.33
N ALA A 58 0.08 3.69 -1.00
CA ALA A 58 -0.06 2.84 0.18
C ALA A 58 -0.09 3.68 1.47
N LEU A 59 0.77 4.69 1.55
CA LEU A 59 0.80 5.57 2.71
C LEU A 59 -0.49 6.38 2.84
N LEU A 60 -0.99 6.88 1.74
CA LEU A 60 -2.23 7.65 1.73
C LEU A 60 -3.42 6.78 2.12
N PHE A 61 -3.47 5.56 1.61
CA PHE A 61 -4.50 4.60 1.99
C PHE A 61 -4.50 4.37 3.50
N ALA A 62 -3.32 4.14 4.08
CA ALA A 62 -3.20 3.92 5.52
C ALA A 62 -3.62 5.16 6.33
N ALA A 63 -3.24 6.33 5.87
CA ALA A 63 -3.58 7.58 6.55
C ALA A 63 -5.09 7.80 6.57
N GLU A 64 -5.77 7.54 5.47
CA GLU A 64 -7.22 7.69 5.40
C GLU A 64 -7.95 6.69 6.28
N ARG A 65 -7.45 5.46 6.35
CA ARG A 65 -8.07 4.46 7.21
C ARG A 65 -7.94 4.83 8.68
N GLU A 66 -6.79 5.35 9.09
CA GLU A 66 -6.63 5.81 10.46
C GLU A 66 -7.55 6.99 10.77
N HIS A 67 -7.70 7.91 9.82
CA HIS A 67 -8.60 9.05 9.98
C HIS A 67 -10.04 8.58 10.22
N VAL A 68 -10.50 7.59 9.43
CA VAL A 68 -11.84 7.03 9.58
C VAL A 68 -12.01 6.39 10.97
N LEU A 69 -11.01 5.65 11.43
CA LEU A 69 -11.06 5.03 12.76
C LEU A 69 -11.14 6.05 13.87
N ARG A 70 -10.43 7.17 13.75
CA ARG A 70 -10.47 8.23 14.75
C ARG A 70 -11.83 8.89 14.80
N ILE A 71 -12.45 9.11 13.64
CA ILE A 71 -13.78 9.70 13.57
C ILE A 71 -14.80 8.75 14.20
N ALA A 72 -14.65 7.44 13.98
CA ALA A 72 -15.58 6.45 14.48
C ALA A 72 -15.47 6.25 15.99
N SER A 73 -14.33 6.56 16.57
CA SER A 73 -14.11 6.38 18.01
C SER A 73 -14.49 7.64 18.78
#